data_2ce1a24111aa5347f797160fbde4835a
#
_entry.id   2ce1a24111aa5347f797160fbde4835a
#
_cell.length_a   1.000
_cell.length_b   1.000
_cell.length_c   1.000
_cell.angle_alpha   90.00
_cell.angle_beta   90.00
_cell.angle_gamma   90.00
#
_symmetry.space_group_name_H-M   'P 1'
#
loop_
_entity.id
_entity.type
_entity.pdbx_description
1 polymer ?
#
loop_
_entity_poly.entity_id
_entity_poly.type
_entity_poly.pdbx_seq_one_letter_code
_entity_poly.pdbx_strand_id
1 'polypeptide(L)'
;MSAGASDPAALSPADLEAIRAVFARRLHVMDTKQWAEYGGCHTEDVVSESWAAEGGPAQVRGREALTATIRATLDGPTPVTSVHHGHTPIIAPAGPDPETGEPTATGIWAMEDRLWWVGADGTERSLHGWGHYHERYRRVGGEWLISYRRLERIRVERGGPARG
;
A
#
# COMPACT_ATOMS: atom_id res chain seq x y z
N MET A 1 4.91 -34.11 -28.33
CA MET A 1 4.43 -32.85 -27.81
C MET A 1 4.78 -32.80 -26.33
N SER A 2 5.86 -32.12 -25.98
CA SER A 2 6.30 -31.99 -24.58
C SER A 2 5.42 -30.94 -23.92
N ALA A 3 4.58 -31.36 -22.96
CA ALA A 3 3.94 -30.43 -22.06
C ALA A 3 5.08 -29.78 -21.26
N GLY A 4 5.34 -28.50 -21.50
CA GLY A 4 6.32 -27.72 -20.74
C GLY A 4 5.93 -27.78 -19.28
N ALA A 5 6.80 -28.33 -18.44
CA ALA A 5 6.65 -28.22 -17.00
C ALA A 5 6.59 -26.72 -16.67
N SER A 6 5.47 -26.26 -16.17
CA SER A 6 5.36 -24.90 -15.66
C SER A 6 6.38 -24.74 -14.55
N ASP A 7 7.23 -23.72 -14.66
CA ASP A 7 8.16 -23.35 -13.61
C ASP A 7 7.36 -23.11 -12.31
N PRO A 8 7.59 -23.91 -11.24
CA PRO A 8 6.83 -23.77 -10.00
C PRO A 8 7.03 -22.40 -9.31
N ALA A 9 8.00 -21.62 -9.77
CA ALA A 9 8.24 -20.25 -9.32
C ALA A 9 7.48 -19.19 -10.13
N ALA A 10 6.86 -19.54 -11.26
CA ALA A 10 6.17 -18.59 -12.12
C ALA A 10 4.77 -18.25 -11.55
N LEU A 11 4.43 -16.95 -11.53
CA LEU A 11 3.07 -16.50 -11.20
C LEU A 11 2.10 -16.85 -12.35
N SER A 12 0.99 -17.46 -12.01
CA SER A 12 -0.09 -17.67 -12.96
C SER A 12 -0.82 -16.37 -13.31
N PRO A 13 -1.57 -16.29 -14.40
CA PRO A 13 -2.45 -15.16 -14.67
C PRO A 13 -3.43 -14.87 -13.53
N ALA A 14 -3.92 -15.89 -12.84
CA ALA A 14 -4.81 -15.74 -11.69
C ALA A 14 -4.08 -15.11 -10.48
N ASP A 15 -2.82 -15.46 -10.23
CA ASP A 15 -2.00 -14.86 -9.18
C ASP A 15 -1.76 -13.36 -9.46
N LEU A 16 -1.42 -13.03 -10.71
CA LEU A 16 -1.22 -11.64 -11.14
C LEU A 16 -2.49 -10.80 -10.93
N GLU A 17 -3.65 -11.36 -11.26
CA GLU A 17 -4.93 -10.66 -11.07
C GLU A 17 -5.28 -10.54 -9.59
N ALA A 18 -5.04 -11.55 -8.78
CA ALA A 18 -5.27 -11.49 -7.33
C ALA A 18 -4.37 -10.45 -6.64
N ILE A 19 -3.10 -10.32 -7.07
CA ILE A 19 -2.18 -9.29 -6.58
C ILE A 19 -2.68 -7.90 -6.96
N ARG A 20 -3.15 -7.69 -8.21
CA ARG A 20 -3.76 -6.43 -8.63
C ARG A 20 -5.02 -6.12 -7.82
N ALA A 21 -5.84 -7.10 -7.57
CA ALA A 21 -7.09 -6.95 -6.82
C ALA A 21 -6.84 -6.54 -5.36
N VAL A 22 -5.89 -7.17 -4.65
CA VAL A 22 -5.58 -6.79 -3.26
C VAL A 22 -4.98 -5.38 -3.18
N PHE A 23 -4.12 -5.01 -4.14
CA PHE A 23 -3.59 -3.65 -4.22
C PHE A 23 -4.71 -2.62 -4.42
N ALA A 24 -5.58 -2.83 -5.41
CA ALA A 24 -6.70 -1.93 -5.71
C ALA A 24 -7.67 -1.81 -4.53
N ARG A 25 -8.03 -2.95 -3.90
CA ARG A 25 -8.87 -3.00 -2.71
C ARG A 25 -8.28 -2.18 -1.57
N ARG A 26 -6.98 -2.30 -1.31
CA ARG A 26 -6.30 -1.52 -0.26
C ARG A 26 -6.47 -0.01 -0.46
N LEU A 27 -6.28 0.50 -1.69
CA LEU A 27 -6.47 1.93 -1.98
C LEU A 27 -7.92 2.34 -1.78
N HIS A 28 -8.86 1.58 -2.33
CA HIS A 28 -10.29 1.85 -2.22
C HIS A 28 -10.77 1.93 -0.77
N VAL A 29 -10.48 0.90 0.04
CA VAL A 29 -10.95 0.85 1.44
C VAL A 29 -10.26 1.90 2.32
N MET A 30 -9.04 2.31 1.98
CA MET A 30 -8.33 3.40 2.65
C MET A 30 -9.00 4.74 2.36
N ASP A 31 -9.30 5.05 1.11
CA ASP A 31 -9.95 6.31 0.71
C ASP A 31 -11.40 6.40 1.22
N THR A 32 -12.09 5.28 1.29
CA THR A 32 -13.46 5.18 1.81
C THR A 32 -13.54 4.94 3.32
N LYS A 33 -12.39 4.94 4.03
CA LYS A 33 -12.30 4.79 5.50
C LYS A 33 -12.86 3.47 6.03
N GLN A 34 -12.82 2.40 5.26
CA GLN A 34 -13.26 1.05 5.65
C GLN A 34 -12.11 0.33 6.39
N TRP A 35 -11.83 0.73 7.63
CA TRP A 35 -10.62 0.31 8.36
C TRP A 35 -10.58 -1.18 8.70
N ALA A 36 -11.72 -1.81 8.93
CA ALA A 36 -11.79 -3.26 9.13
C ALA A 36 -11.31 -4.02 7.88
N GLU A 37 -11.73 -3.57 6.69
CA GLU A 37 -11.33 -4.14 5.41
C GLU A 37 -9.86 -3.83 5.06
N TYR A 38 -9.38 -2.65 5.46
CA TYR A 38 -7.99 -2.24 5.22
C TYR A 38 -6.99 -3.23 5.85
N GLY A 39 -7.23 -3.62 7.10
CA GLY A 39 -6.43 -4.65 7.77
C GLY A 39 -6.37 -5.96 6.99
N GLY A 40 -7.51 -6.39 6.45
CA GLY A 40 -7.65 -7.64 5.68
C GLY A 40 -6.84 -7.68 4.36
N CYS A 41 -6.33 -6.56 3.88
CA CYS A 41 -5.43 -6.53 2.72
C CYS A 41 -3.98 -6.95 3.04
N HIS A 42 -3.64 -7.11 4.32
CA HIS A 42 -2.26 -7.28 4.78
C HIS A 42 -2.08 -8.59 5.55
N THR A 43 -0.88 -9.13 5.52
CA THR A 43 -0.50 -10.25 6.42
C THR A 43 -0.46 -9.77 7.87
N GLU A 44 -0.58 -10.69 8.83
CA GLU A 44 -0.56 -10.33 10.27
C GLU A 44 0.75 -9.64 10.67
N ASP A 45 1.85 -10.06 10.08
CA ASP A 45 3.22 -9.61 10.34
C ASP A 45 3.70 -8.51 9.38
N VAL A 46 2.80 -7.89 8.61
CA VAL A 46 3.15 -6.87 7.60
C VAL A 46 4.12 -5.83 8.14
N VAL A 47 5.06 -5.44 7.30
CA VAL A 47 5.98 -4.33 7.57
C VAL A 47 5.70 -3.18 6.60
N SER A 48 5.44 -2.00 7.15
CA SER A 48 5.26 -0.78 6.37
C SER A 48 6.35 0.22 6.71
N GLU A 49 7.11 0.61 5.70
CA GLU A 49 8.04 1.73 5.78
C GLU A 49 7.34 2.98 5.27
N SER A 50 6.99 3.86 6.18
CA SER A 50 6.41 5.13 5.83
C SER A 50 7.49 6.18 5.61
N TRP A 51 7.13 7.18 4.86
CA TRP A 51 7.98 8.29 4.56
C TRP A 51 8.21 9.15 5.83
N ALA A 52 9.40 9.00 6.41
CA ALA A 52 9.81 9.66 7.65
C ALA A 52 9.90 11.20 7.54
N ALA A 53 9.94 11.75 6.33
CA ALA A 53 10.02 13.20 6.09
C ALA A 53 8.81 13.99 6.63
N GLU A 54 7.72 13.30 7.00
CA GLU A 54 6.50 13.93 7.55
C GLU A 54 6.30 13.70 9.06
N GLY A 55 7.35 13.23 9.75
CA GLY A 55 7.29 13.04 11.20
C GLY A 55 6.53 11.81 11.65
N GLY A 56 6.17 10.93 10.72
CA GLY A 56 5.60 9.61 11.02
C GLY A 56 6.65 8.61 11.46
N PRO A 57 6.24 7.44 12.02
CA PRO A 57 7.17 6.38 12.36
C PRO A 57 7.86 5.88 11.09
N ALA A 58 9.19 5.73 11.12
CA ALA A 58 9.97 5.23 9.99
C ALA A 58 9.56 3.81 9.57
N GLN A 59 9.05 3.00 10.50
CA GLN A 59 8.58 1.65 10.26
C GLN A 59 7.44 1.29 11.22
N VAL A 60 6.40 0.64 10.68
CA VAL A 60 5.30 0.06 11.45
C VAL A 60 5.24 -1.44 11.16
N ARG A 61 5.11 -2.26 12.20
CA ARG A 61 5.03 -3.72 12.10
C ARG A 61 3.70 -4.21 12.63
N GLY A 62 3.10 -5.14 11.91
CA GLY A 62 1.83 -5.78 12.24
C GLY A 62 0.61 -5.06 11.67
N ARG A 63 -0.35 -5.87 11.27
CA ARG A 63 -1.61 -5.45 10.63
C ARG A 63 -2.40 -4.46 11.47
N GLU A 64 -2.56 -4.73 12.76
CA GLU A 64 -3.33 -3.88 13.67
C GLU A 64 -2.66 -2.51 13.87
N ALA A 65 -1.34 -2.51 14.12
CA ALA A 65 -0.58 -1.28 14.30
C ALA A 65 -0.56 -0.44 13.02
N LEU A 66 -0.42 -1.08 11.85
CA LEU A 66 -0.49 -0.39 10.56
C LEU A 66 -1.88 0.24 10.34
N THR A 67 -2.95 -0.52 10.58
CA THR A 67 -4.32 -0.03 10.43
C THR A 67 -4.58 1.16 11.38
N ALA A 68 -4.17 1.06 12.63
CA ALA A 68 -4.31 2.13 13.61
C ALA A 68 -3.53 3.40 13.19
N THR A 69 -2.30 3.23 12.70
CA THR A 69 -1.46 4.36 12.25
C THR A 69 -2.06 5.09 11.05
N ILE A 70 -2.49 4.34 10.02
CA ILE A 70 -3.09 4.95 8.83
C ILE A 70 -4.44 5.59 9.15
N ARG A 71 -5.28 4.94 9.99
CA ARG A 71 -6.53 5.51 10.48
C ARG A 71 -6.29 6.81 11.24
N ALA A 72 -5.34 6.84 12.16
CA ALA A 72 -5.03 8.08 12.91
C ALA A 72 -4.57 9.22 12.01
N THR A 73 -3.87 8.90 10.92
CA THR A 73 -3.39 9.88 9.93
C THR A 73 -4.52 10.43 9.07
N LEU A 74 -5.43 9.58 8.60
CA LEU A 74 -6.42 9.96 7.59
C LEU A 74 -7.82 10.23 8.18
N ASP A 75 -8.11 9.73 9.38
CA ASP A 75 -9.43 9.77 10.01
C ASP A 75 -9.33 10.12 11.52
N GLY A 76 -8.26 10.83 11.89
CA GLY A 76 -8.03 11.34 13.23
C GLY A 76 -8.76 12.69 13.49
N PRO A 77 -8.28 13.47 14.48
CA PRO A 77 -8.91 14.75 14.85
C PRO A 77 -8.97 15.78 13.72
N THR A 78 -8.09 15.66 12.72
CA THR A 78 -8.13 16.44 11.47
C THR A 78 -8.37 15.47 10.32
N PRO A 79 -9.62 15.18 9.96
CA PRO A 79 -9.93 14.23 8.91
C PRO A 79 -9.36 14.67 7.56
N VAL A 80 -8.84 13.71 6.82
CA VAL A 80 -8.24 13.91 5.50
C VAL A 80 -9.12 13.27 4.45
N THR A 81 -9.58 14.05 3.48
CA THR A 81 -10.12 13.50 2.23
C THR A 81 -8.93 13.05 1.39
N SER A 82 -8.92 11.80 0.97
CA SER A 82 -7.82 11.24 0.21
C SER A 82 -8.28 10.54 -1.05
N VAL A 83 -7.46 10.62 -2.08
CA VAL A 83 -7.60 9.86 -3.33
C VAL A 83 -6.23 9.32 -3.68
N HIS A 84 -6.12 8.01 -3.72
CA HIS A 84 -4.89 7.32 -4.07
C HIS A 84 -5.04 6.58 -5.39
N HIS A 85 -4.07 6.73 -6.27
CA HIS A 85 -4.00 6.00 -7.52
C HIS A 85 -2.75 5.11 -7.56
N GLY A 86 -2.91 3.94 -8.16
CA GLY A 86 -1.80 3.07 -8.57
C GLY A 86 -1.93 2.79 -10.05
N HIS A 87 -0.84 2.98 -10.77
CA HIS A 87 -0.79 2.78 -12.20
C HIS A 87 0.00 1.52 -12.53
N THR A 88 -0.03 1.12 -13.77
CA THR A 88 0.62 -0.04 -14.39
C THR A 88 1.78 -0.64 -13.57
N PRO A 89 1.59 -1.79 -12.90
CA PRO A 89 2.61 -2.36 -12.04
C PRO A 89 3.66 -3.16 -12.82
N ILE A 90 4.85 -3.25 -12.22
CA ILE A 90 5.82 -4.29 -12.49
C ILE A 90 5.64 -5.35 -11.39
N ILE A 91 5.11 -6.52 -11.73
CA ILE A 91 4.93 -7.64 -10.79
C ILE A 91 5.85 -8.77 -11.21
N ALA A 92 6.59 -9.32 -10.26
CA ALA A 92 7.52 -10.43 -10.49
C ALA A 92 7.42 -11.47 -9.38
N PRO A 93 7.65 -12.77 -9.69
CA PRO A 93 7.80 -13.79 -8.67
C PRO A 93 9.04 -13.51 -7.83
N ALA A 94 8.98 -13.82 -6.52
CA ALA A 94 10.10 -13.62 -5.59
C ALA A 94 10.54 -14.94 -4.92
N GLY A 95 10.09 -16.07 -5.45
CA GLY A 95 10.37 -17.41 -4.92
C GLY A 95 9.40 -17.82 -3.81
N PRO A 96 9.61 -18.96 -3.20
CA PRO A 96 8.79 -19.43 -2.09
C PRO A 96 9.14 -18.70 -0.80
N ASP A 97 8.13 -18.51 0.05
CA ASP A 97 8.34 -18.07 1.43
C ASP A 97 9.17 -19.11 2.18
N PRO A 98 10.27 -18.71 2.85
CA PRO A 98 11.19 -19.66 3.48
C PRO A 98 10.58 -20.46 4.65
N GLU A 99 9.52 -19.96 5.26
CA GLU A 99 8.87 -20.62 6.41
C GLU A 99 7.72 -21.54 5.98
N THR A 100 6.94 -21.09 5.00
CA THR A 100 5.70 -21.78 4.59
C THR A 100 5.83 -22.53 3.27
N GLY A 101 6.83 -22.19 2.44
CA GLY A 101 6.95 -22.71 1.07
C GLY A 101 5.93 -22.12 0.07
N GLU A 102 5.01 -21.28 0.52
CA GLU A 102 4.01 -20.64 -0.34
C GLU A 102 4.66 -19.61 -1.29
N PRO A 103 4.08 -19.39 -2.48
CA PRO A 103 4.62 -18.43 -3.44
C PRO A 103 4.61 -17.01 -2.88
N THR A 104 5.65 -16.24 -3.22
CA THR A 104 5.76 -14.82 -2.95
C THR A 104 5.98 -14.02 -4.22
N ALA A 105 5.67 -12.73 -4.17
CA ALA A 105 5.85 -11.83 -5.30
C ALA A 105 6.31 -10.44 -4.83
N THR A 106 6.88 -9.69 -5.76
CA THR A 106 7.14 -8.26 -5.60
C THR A 106 6.28 -7.45 -6.55
N GLY A 107 5.98 -6.21 -6.18
CA GLY A 107 5.28 -5.25 -7.03
C GLY A 107 5.87 -3.85 -6.90
N ILE A 108 6.03 -3.17 -8.03
CA ILE A 108 6.36 -1.74 -8.06
C ILE A 108 5.20 -1.06 -8.79
N TRP A 109 4.54 -0.13 -8.12
CA TRP A 109 3.38 0.60 -8.64
C TRP A 109 3.73 2.07 -8.77
N ALA A 110 3.63 2.65 -9.94
CA ALA A 110 3.63 4.11 -10.06
C ALA A 110 2.41 4.65 -9.31
N MET A 111 2.62 5.64 -8.45
CA MET A 111 1.58 6.16 -7.58
C MET A 111 1.40 7.65 -7.73
N GLU A 112 0.17 8.07 -7.55
CA GLU A 112 -0.24 9.45 -7.36
C GLU A 112 -1.22 9.49 -6.20
N ASP A 113 -1.08 10.47 -5.28
CA ASP A 113 -2.06 10.71 -4.24
C ASP A 113 -2.41 12.20 -4.12
N ARG A 114 -3.65 12.46 -3.76
CA ARG A 114 -4.15 13.78 -3.40
C ARG A 114 -4.83 13.71 -2.06
N LEU A 115 -4.46 14.64 -1.19
CA LEU A 115 -4.99 14.74 0.16
C LEU A 115 -5.46 16.18 0.41
N TRP A 116 -6.62 16.32 1.07
CA TRP A 116 -7.17 17.62 1.48
C TRP A 116 -7.60 17.55 2.93
N TRP A 117 -7.34 18.60 3.67
CA TRP A 117 -7.78 18.73 5.07
C TRP A 117 -7.96 20.21 5.44
N VAL A 118 -8.75 20.46 6.48
CA VAL A 118 -8.90 21.79 7.04
C VAL A 118 -7.99 21.91 8.25
N GLY A 119 -7.07 22.87 8.23
CA GLY A 119 -6.17 23.15 9.33
C GLY A 119 -6.91 23.75 10.55
N ALA A 120 -6.24 23.82 11.70
CA ALA A 120 -6.79 24.39 12.92
C ALA A 120 -7.21 25.87 12.78
N ASP A 121 -6.66 26.57 11.80
CA ASP A 121 -6.98 27.95 11.42
C ASP A 121 -8.20 28.07 10.48
N GLY A 122 -8.88 26.95 10.20
CA GLY A 122 -10.02 26.88 9.27
C GLY A 122 -9.65 26.94 7.80
N THR A 123 -8.36 26.91 7.46
CA THR A 123 -7.91 27.00 6.07
C THR A 123 -7.75 25.62 5.46
N GLU A 124 -8.27 25.46 4.24
CA GLU A 124 -8.05 24.24 3.47
C GLU A 124 -6.59 24.14 3.02
N ARG A 125 -6.04 22.95 3.18
CA ARG A 125 -4.69 22.58 2.79
C ARG A 125 -4.75 21.31 1.94
N SER A 126 -3.75 21.17 1.09
CA SER A 126 -3.64 19.97 0.24
C SER A 126 -2.21 19.49 0.10
N LEU A 127 -2.12 18.21 -0.24
CA LEU A 127 -0.89 17.57 -0.68
C LEU A 127 -1.19 16.84 -1.98
N HIS A 128 -0.31 16.98 -2.95
CA HIS A 128 -0.30 16.18 -4.17
C HIS A 128 1.06 15.51 -4.29
N GLY A 129 1.10 14.21 -4.35
CA GLY A 129 2.33 13.42 -4.35
C GLY A 129 2.42 12.48 -5.53
N TRP A 130 3.64 12.24 -5.99
CA TRP A 130 3.98 11.25 -7.01
C TRP A 130 5.16 10.42 -6.54
N GLY A 131 5.17 9.15 -6.92
CA GLY A 131 6.25 8.24 -6.55
C GLY A 131 5.97 6.80 -6.93
N HIS A 132 6.47 5.90 -6.10
CA HIS A 132 6.25 4.47 -6.26
C HIS A 132 5.90 3.82 -4.92
N TYR A 133 4.98 2.86 -4.96
CA TYR A 133 4.86 1.85 -3.93
C TYR A 133 5.75 0.67 -4.30
N HIS A 134 6.62 0.27 -3.40
CA HIS A 134 7.38 -0.99 -3.45
C HIS A 134 6.71 -1.95 -2.48
N GLU A 135 6.20 -3.06 -2.99
CA GLU A 135 5.43 -4.00 -2.19
C GLU A 135 5.96 -5.42 -2.35
N ARG A 136 5.76 -6.23 -1.32
CA ARG A 136 5.90 -7.68 -1.36
C ARG A 136 4.57 -8.30 -1.01
N TYR A 137 4.31 -9.41 -1.63
CA TYR A 137 3.07 -10.18 -1.48
C TYR A 137 3.40 -11.59 -1.07
N ARG A 138 2.57 -12.17 -0.23
CA ARG A 138 2.65 -13.55 0.20
C ARG A 138 1.27 -14.18 0.10
N ARG A 139 1.20 -15.42 -0.37
CA ARG A 139 -0.04 -16.18 -0.37
C ARG A 139 -0.23 -16.82 1.00
N VAL A 140 -1.36 -16.56 1.65
CA VAL A 140 -1.72 -17.06 2.97
C VAL A 140 -3.13 -17.64 2.90
N GLY A 141 -3.29 -18.94 3.18
CA GLY A 141 -4.58 -19.59 3.09
C GLY A 141 -5.25 -19.52 1.72
N GLY A 142 -4.46 -19.46 0.66
CA GLY A 142 -4.93 -19.33 -0.73
C GLY A 142 -5.14 -17.88 -1.20
N GLU A 143 -5.05 -16.90 -0.33
CA GLU A 143 -5.23 -15.47 -0.67
C GLU A 143 -3.90 -14.74 -0.77
N TRP A 144 -3.76 -13.84 -1.76
CA TRP A 144 -2.62 -12.94 -1.86
C TRP A 144 -2.81 -11.72 -0.97
N LEU A 145 -1.88 -11.51 -0.05
CA LEU A 145 -1.88 -10.40 0.90
C LEU A 145 -0.56 -9.61 0.82
N ILE A 146 -0.62 -8.34 1.19
CA ILE A 146 0.55 -7.46 1.25
C ILE A 146 1.32 -7.77 2.53
N SER A 147 2.58 -8.23 2.40
CA SER A 147 3.47 -8.56 3.53
C SER A 147 4.50 -7.47 3.82
N TYR A 148 4.76 -6.60 2.85
CA TYR A 148 5.66 -5.45 2.99
C TYR A 148 5.19 -4.33 2.06
N ARG A 149 5.35 -3.10 2.49
CA ARG A 149 5.16 -1.92 1.66
C ARG A 149 6.11 -0.81 2.03
N ARG A 150 6.58 -0.09 1.03
CA ARG A 150 7.34 1.16 1.16
C ARG A 150 6.81 2.18 0.15
N LEU A 151 6.57 3.39 0.62
CA LEU A 151 6.26 4.53 -0.26
C LEU A 151 7.55 5.31 -0.51
N GLU A 152 7.92 5.45 -1.77
CA GLU A 152 9.01 6.31 -2.21
C GLU A 152 8.44 7.46 -3.04
N ARG A 153 8.62 8.69 -2.56
CA ARG A 153 8.12 9.88 -3.24
C ARG A 153 9.19 10.50 -4.13
N ILE A 154 8.82 10.81 -5.37
CA ILE A 154 9.64 11.52 -6.33
C ILE A 154 9.39 13.02 -6.21
N ARG A 155 8.12 13.41 -6.04
CA ARG A 155 7.69 14.81 -5.94
C ARG A 155 6.52 14.95 -4.99
N VAL A 156 6.49 16.08 -4.28
CA VAL A 156 5.35 16.50 -3.47
C VAL A 156 5.11 17.98 -3.71
N GLU A 157 3.87 18.33 -3.95
CA GLU A 157 3.38 19.69 -3.99
C GLU A 157 2.41 19.91 -2.82
N ARG A 158 2.50 21.08 -2.17
CA ARG A 158 1.61 21.45 -1.08
C ARG A 158 0.83 22.70 -1.48
N GLY A 159 -0.49 22.66 -1.32
CA GLY A 159 -1.40 23.79 -1.48
C GLY A 159 -1.88 24.31 -0.13
N GLY A 160 -2.34 25.55 -0.12
CA GLY A 160 -2.75 26.30 1.06
C GLY A 160 -1.87 27.54 1.26
N PRO A 161 -2.20 28.43 2.23
CA PRO A 161 -1.41 29.62 2.47
C PRO A 161 0.02 29.25 2.85
N ALA A 162 0.97 30.03 2.32
CA ALA A 162 2.36 29.91 2.69
C ALA A 162 2.50 30.04 4.22
N ARG A 163 3.33 29.22 4.83
CA ARG A 163 3.72 29.42 6.23
C ARG A 163 4.54 30.71 6.26
N GLY A 164 3.99 31.74 6.89
CA GLY A 164 4.73 32.94 7.24
C GLY A 164 5.83 32.63 8.26
#